data_45dcf685c61d40b17b111a8e64d1096e
#
_entry.id   45dcf685c61d40b17b111a8e64d1096e
#
_cell.length_a   1.000
_cell.length_b   1.000
_cell.length_c   1.000
_cell.angle_alpha   90.00
_cell.angle_beta   90.00
_cell.angle_gamma   90.00
#
_symmetry.space_group_name_H-M   'P 1'
#
loop_
_entity.id
_entity.type
_entity.pdbx_description
1 polymer ?
#
loop_
_entity_poly.entity_id
_entity_poly.type
_entity_poly.pdbx_seq_one_letter_code
_entity_poly.pdbx_strand_id
1 'polypeptide(L)'
;MTYLTAFLLGLVQGVAEFLPISSSGHLAIAQNLLGLEGAGSVPEFFDVLLHLGTLIAVFAAYWTDICEMVVEIFRGIGDLVHRSTPSPVPPARRLILLIIVGTLPLFAVLPIRKTVQGLGDNMVFVGAALIVTGILLFLCDRVRKGRKTERSATWVDALLVGVGQAVATLPGVSRSGMTITAGCFVGYERKFAVRFSFLLSIPAVLGANILSIGDAVQAGINGAEVPMYLVGVITAAVVGYLCIRLLKYVADKGRFGAFAYYCWAVGILTLVLQAVK
;
A
#
# COMPACT_ATOMS: atom_id res chain seq x y z
N MET A 1 23.06 -7.11 -9.36
CA MET A 1 21.69 -7.07 -9.96
C MET A 1 21.77 -6.84 -11.47
N THR A 2 20.75 -7.28 -12.28
CA THR A 2 20.71 -7.02 -13.74
C THR A 2 19.60 -6.02 -14.07
N TYR A 3 19.68 -5.37 -15.25
CA TYR A 3 18.61 -4.49 -15.73
C TYR A 3 17.26 -5.22 -15.87
N LEU A 4 17.28 -6.49 -16.33
CA LEU A 4 16.09 -7.31 -16.46
C LEU A 4 15.45 -7.58 -15.09
N THR A 5 16.27 -7.96 -14.10
CA THR A 5 15.79 -8.17 -12.72
C THR A 5 15.18 -6.89 -12.15
N ALA A 6 15.83 -5.75 -12.32
CA ALA A 6 15.32 -4.47 -11.86
C ALA A 6 13.99 -4.10 -12.53
N PHE A 7 13.86 -4.32 -13.83
CA PHE A 7 12.63 -4.11 -14.59
C PHE A 7 11.51 -5.04 -14.10
N LEU A 8 11.78 -6.33 -13.94
CA LEU A 8 10.77 -7.31 -13.50
C LEU A 8 10.27 -7.03 -12.08
N LEU A 9 11.19 -6.73 -11.14
CA LEU A 9 10.80 -6.37 -9.77
C LEU A 9 10.04 -5.03 -9.73
N GLY A 10 10.45 -4.06 -10.55
CA GLY A 10 9.70 -2.81 -10.72
C GLY A 10 8.30 -3.02 -11.27
N LEU A 11 8.14 -3.95 -12.23
CA LEU A 11 6.84 -4.34 -12.79
C LEU A 11 5.96 -4.99 -11.72
N VAL A 12 6.50 -5.99 -11.00
CA VAL A 12 5.79 -6.69 -9.90
C VAL A 12 5.36 -5.67 -8.83
N GLN A 13 6.27 -4.81 -8.39
CA GLN A 13 5.96 -3.78 -7.40
C GLN A 13 4.88 -2.83 -7.90
N GLY A 14 5.01 -2.27 -9.10
CA GLY A 14 4.04 -1.33 -9.67
C GLY A 14 2.64 -1.92 -9.82
N VAL A 15 2.55 -3.19 -10.19
CA VAL A 15 1.26 -3.90 -10.29
C VAL A 15 0.70 -4.18 -8.91
N ALA A 16 1.48 -4.84 -8.06
CA ALA A 16 0.97 -5.44 -6.83
C ALA A 16 0.81 -4.44 -5.67
N GLU A 17 1.43 -3.26 -5.74
CA GLU A 17 1.29 -2.21 -4.71
C GLU A 17 -0.12 -1.61 -4.71
N PHE A 18 -0.70 -1.41 -5.87
CA PHE A 18 -1.99 -0.73 -6.02
C PHE A 18 -3.15 -1.69 -6.24
N LEU A 19 -2.95 -2.73 -7.03
CA LEU A 19 -3.95 -3.79 -7.10
C LEU A 19 -4.00 -4.50 -5.74
N PRO A 20 -5.19 -4.89 -5.29
CA PRO A 20 -5.35 -5.44 -3.96
C PRO A 20 -4.88 -6.91 -3.86
N ILE A 21 -3.60 -7.18 -4.23
CA ILE A 21 -3.04 -8.54 -4.35
C ILE A 21 -1.78 -8.79 -3.53
N SER A 22 -1.29 -7.78 -2.77
CA SER A 22 -0.09 -7.81 -1.91
C SER A 22 1.24 -7.72 -2.67
N SER A 23 1.87 -6.53 -2.65
CA SER A 23 3.20 -6.31 -3.23
C SER A 23 4.30 -7.09 -2.51
N SER A 24 4.31 -7.08 -1.17
CA SER A 24 5.30 -7.80 -0.38
C SER A 24 5.26 -9.31 -0.63
N GLY A 25 4.06 -9.90 -0.74
CA GLY A 25 3.91 -11.32 -1.06
C GLY A 25 4.41 -11.64 -2.47
N HIS A 26 4.09 -10.81 -3.47
CA HIS A 26 4.53 -11.04 -4.84
C HIS A 26 6.02 -10.80 -5.04
N LEU A 27 6.61 -9.78 -4.37
CA LEU A 27 8.06 -9.58 -4.39
C LEU A 27 8.79 -10.78 -3.76
N ALA A 28 8.34 -11.27 -2.60
CA ALA A 28 8.92 -12.44 -1.96
C ALA A 28 8.86 -13.68 -2.88
N ILE A 29 7.71 -13.93 -3.51
CA ILE A 29 7.55 -15.04 -4.48
C ILE A 29 8.48 -14.83 -5.70
N ALA A 30 8.53 -13.62 -6.26
CA ALA A 30 9.37 -13.32 -7.42
C ALA A 30 10.85 -13.46 -7.09
N GLN A 31 11.31 -12.99 -5.94
CA GLN A 31 12.69 -13.13 -5.49
C GLN A 31 13.07 -14.60 -5.28
N ASN A 32 12.19 -15.40 -4.65
CA ASN A 32 12.40 -16.84 -4.47
C ASN A 32 12.47 -17.57 -5.83
N LEU A 33 11.57 -17.28 -6.76
CA LEU A 33 11.55 -17.90 -8.09
C LEU A 33 12.77 -17.51 -8.95
N LEU A 34 13.28 -16.31 -8.80
CA LEU A 34 14.47 -15.82 -9.51
C LEU A 34 15.78 -16.24 -8.84
N GLY A 35 15.72 -16.96 -7.72
CA GLY A 35 16.91 -17.39 -6.97
C GLY A 35 17.71 -16.22 -6.38
N LEU A 36 17.04 -15.12 -6.03
CA LEU A 36 17.65 -13.90 -5.50
C LEU A 36 17.72 -13.93 -3.96
N GLU A 37 17.89 -15.10 -3.38
CA GLU A 37 18.05 -15.33 -1.95
C GLU A 37 19.53 -15.49 -1.56
N GLY A 38 19.89 -15.19 -0.33
CA GLY A 38 21.25 -15.36 0.17
C GLY A 38 22.26 -14.40 -0.49
N ALA A 39 23.35 -14.91 -1.01
CA ALA A 39 24.44 -14.12 -1.61
C ALA A 39 24.03 -13.33 -2.87
N GLY A 40 22.90 -13.68 -3.49
CA GLY A 40 22.32 -12.96 -4.64
C GLY A 40 21.13 -12.07 -4.27
N SER A 41 20.92 -11.83 -2.98
CA SER A 41 19.75 -11.09 -2.49
C SER A 41 19.63 -9.69 -3.10
N VAL A 42 18.39 -9.27 -3.30
CA VAL A 42 18.08 -7.89 -3.69
C VAL A 42 18.46 -6.97 -2.53
N PRO A 43 19.23 -5.89 -2.77
CA PRO A 43 19.54 -4.96 -1.70
C PRO A 43 18.27 -4.36 -1.09
N GLU A 44 18.16 -4.31 0.24
CA GLU A 44 17.03 -3.67 0.92
C GLU A 44 16.80 -2.23 0.45
N PHE A 45 17.88 -1.54 0.09
CA PHE A 45 17.83 -0.22 -0.50
C PHE A 45 17.02 -0.18 -1.80
N PHE A 46 17.09 -1.21 -2.64
CA PHE A 46 16.32 -1.26 -3.88
C PHE A 46 14.82 -1.44 -3.61
N ASP A 47 14.45 -2.28 -2.63
CA ASP A 47 13.04 -2.44 -2.24
C ASP A 47 12.46 -1.11 -1.74
N VAL A 48 13.22 -0.34 -0.95
CA VAL A 48 12.85 1.02 -0.52
C VAL A 48 12.62 1.93 -1.73
N LEU A 49 13.53 1.88 -2.71
CA LEU A 49 13.42 2.69 -3.93
C LEU A 49 12.20 2.31 -4.78
N LEU A 50 11.85 1.03 -4.86
CA LEU A 50 10.64 0.57 -5.55
C LEU A 50 9.38 1.15 -4.91
N HIS A 51 9.31 1.21 -3.57
CA HIS A 51 8.21 1.85 -2.86
C HIS A 51 8.16 3.37 -3.08
N LEU A 52 9.32 4.04 -3.18
CA LEU A 52 9.37 5.45 -3.59
C LEU A 52 8.86 5.65 -5.02
N GLY A 53 9.19 4.73 -5.93
CA GLY A 53 8.66 4.73 -7.29
C GLY A 53 7.13 4.67 -7.32
N THR A 54 6.55 3.77 -6.55
CA THR A 54 5.08 3.68 -6.43
C THR A 54 4.48 4.90 -5.72
N LEU A 55 5.18 5.50 -4.78
CA LEU A 55 4.75 6.75 -4.15
C LEU A 55 4.65 7.90 -5.16
N ILE A 56 5.59 8.00 -6.12
CA ILE A 56 5.52 8.96 -7.24
C ILE A 56 4.23 8.74 -8.04
N ALA A 57 3.83 7.49 -8.28
CA ALA A 57 2.57 7.17 -8.95
C ALA A 57 1.34 7.70 -8.19
N VAL A 58 1.33 7.59 -6.85
CA VAL A 58 0.25 8.15 -6.01
C VAL A 58 0.22 9.67 -6.12
N PHE A 59 1.37 10.33 -6.03
CA PHE A 59 1.45 11.79 -6.19
C PHE A 59 0.92 12.24 -7.56
N ALA A 60 1.29 11.54 -8.63
CA ALA A 60 0.80 11.85 -9.97
C ALA A 60 -0.71 11.61 -10.13
N ALA A 61 -1.24 10.50 -9.57
CA ALA A 61 -2.64 10.11 -9.71
C ALA A 61 -3.61 10.93 -8.86
N TYR A 62 -3.13 11.51 -7.75
CA TYR A 62 -3.92 12.27 -6.77
C TYR A 62 -3.35 13.68 -6.56
N TRP A 63 -2.67 14.22 -7.58
CA TRP A 63 -2.02 15.53 -7.51
C TRP A 63 -2.94 16.63 -7.01
N THR A 64 -4.15 16.73 -7.56
CA THR A 64 -5.14 17.73 -7.17
C THR A 64 -5.53 17.59 -5.69
N ASP A 65 -5.83 16.35 -5.24
CA ASP A 65 -6.17 16.08 -3.84
C ASP A 65 -5.03 16.50 -2.90
N ILE A 66 -3.80 16.18 -3.28
CA ILE A 66 -2.61 16.50 -2.48
C ILE A 66 -2.39 18.01 -2.42
N CYS A 67 -2.51 18.72 -3.54
CA CYS A 67 -2.40 20.18 -3.57
C CYS A 67 -3.48 20.84 -2.69
N GLU A 68 -4.74 20.37 -2.78
CA GLU A 68 -5.81 20.87 -1.93
C GLU A 68 -5.51 20.62 -0.44
N MET A 69 -5.02 19.44 -0.08
CA MET A 69 -4.63 19.13 1.30
C MET A 69 -3.48 20.03 1.78
N VAL A 70 -2.45 20.25 0.96
CA VAL A 70 -1.33 21.13 1.30
C VAL A 70 -1.82 22.56 1.55
N VAL A 71 -2.64 23.11 0.66
CA VAL A 71 -3.24 24.44 0.82
C VAL A 71 -4.06 24.52 2.12
N GLU A 72 -4.85 23.48 2.40
CA GLU A 72 -5.68 23.44 3.63
C GLU A 72 -4.85 23.29 4.91
N ILE A 73 -3.67 22.68 4.88
CA ILE A 73 -2.76 22.68 6.03
C ILE A 73 -2.36 24.12 6.38
N PHE A 74 -1.93 24.91 5.39
CA PHE A 74 -1.54 26.29 5.61
C PHE A 74 -2.71 27.19 6.08
N ARG A 75 -3.90 27.01 5.47
CA ARG A 75 -5.12 27.70 5.91
C ARG A 75 -5.50 27.30 7.34
N GLY A 76 -5.41 26.00 7.67
CA GLY A 76 -5.71 25.51 9.00
C GLY A 76 -4.77 26.08 10.07
N ILE A 77 -3.48 26.22 9.77
CA ILE A 77 -2.51 26.90 10.64
C ILE A 77 -2.90 28.38 10.83
N GLY A 78 -3.26 29.07 9.74
CA GLY A 78 -3.75 30.45 9.79
C GLY A 78 -5.00 30.59 10.67
N ASP A 79 -5.97 29.70 10.50
CA ASP A 79 -7.20 29.70 11.32
C ASP A 79 -6.92 29.47 12.80
N LEU A 80 -5.95 28.58 13.13
CA LEU A 80 -5.52 28.35 14.51
C LEU A 80 -4.89 29.62 15.13
N VAL A 81 -4.03 30.31 14.37
CA VAL A 81 -3.38 31.55 14.81
C VAL A 81 -4.43 32.66 15.03
N HIS A 82 -5.38 32.80 14.11
CA HIS A 82 -6.42 33.83 14.18
C HIS A 82 -7.65 33.40 14.99
N ARG A 83 -7.62 32.21 15.63
CA ARG A 83 -8.73 31.63 16.39
C ARG A 83 -10.06 31.60 15.62
N SER A 84 -9.99 31.45 14.31
CA SER A 84 -11.15 31.31 13.44
C SER A 84 -11.42 29.84 13.15
N THR A 85 -12.68 29.42 13.17
CA THR A 85 -13.06 28.05 12.81
C THR A 85 -14.04 28.08 11.65
N PRO A 86 -13.68 27.56 10.47
CA PRO A 86 -14.60 27.53 9.35
C PRO A 86 -15.77 26.58 9.65
N SER A 87 -16.98 27.04 9.35
CA SER A 87 -18.18 26.21 9.46
C SER A 87 -18.97 26.32 8.14
N PRO A 88 -19.16 25.21 7.40
CA PRO A 88 -18.67 23.83 7.69
C PRO A 88 -17.16 23.66 7.46
N VAL A 89 -16.58 22.64 8.12
CA VAL A 89 -15.16 22.27 7.94
C VAL A 89 -14.93 21.85 6.47
N PRO A 90 -13.90 22.40 5.79
CA PRO A 90 -13.58 22.04 4.40
C PRO A 90 -13.34 20.53 4.23
N PRO A 91 -13.80 19.90 3.14
CA PRO A 91 -13.63 18.46 2.91
C PRO A 91 -12.18 18.01 2.93
N ALA A 92 -11.27 18.80 2.34
CA ALA A 92 -9.84 18.49 2.33
C ALA A 92 -9.24 18.51 3.75
N ARG A 93 -9.62 19.47 4.61
CA ARG A 93 -9.19 19.51 6.01
C ARG A 93 -9.70 18.29 6.79
N ARG A 94 -10.94 17.91 6.57
CA ARG A 94 -11.53 16.72 7.18
C ARG A 94 -10.81 15.45 6.73
N LEU A 95 -10.47 15.36 5.43
CA LEU A 95 -9.73 14.25 4.87
C LEU A 95 -8.32 14.12 5.50
N ILE A 96 -7.60 15.24 5.67
CA ILE A 96 -6.30 15.27 6.37
C ILE A 96 -6.43 14.68 7.78
N LEU A 97 -7.41 15.14 8.54
CA LEU A 97 -7.61 14.66 9.90
C LEU A 97 -7.95 13.16 9.94
N LEU A 98 -8.80 12.68 9.02
CA LEU A 98 -9.10 11.24 8.89
C LEU A 98 -7.85 10.43 8.54
N ILE A 99 -6.96 10.94 7.66
CA ILE A 99 -5.70 10.30 7.33
C ILE A 99 -4.79 10.23 8.55
N ILE A 100 -4.69 11.30 9.32
CA ILE A 100 -3.89 11.31 10.57
C ILE A 100 -4.41 10.22 11.52
N VAL A 101 -5.72 10.19 11.79
CA VAL A 101 -6.32 9.18 12.68
C VAL A 101 -6.12 7.77 12.14
N GLY A 102 -6.30 7.55 10.84
CA GLY A 102 -6.08 6.26 10.20
C GLY A 102 -4.61 5.81 10.18
N THR A 103 -3.66 6.74 10.38
CA THR A 103 -2.23 6.40 10.46
C THR A 103 -1.82 5.97 11.87
N LEU A 104 -2.53 6.41 12.92
CA LEU A 104 -2.16 6.16 14.31
C LEU A 104 -1.94 4.67 14.65
N PRO A 105 -2.78 3.70 14.19
CA PRO A 105 -2.58 2.29 14.53
C PRO A 105 -1.24 1.73 14.05
N LEU A 106 -0.59 2.30 13.03
CA LEU A 106 0.72 1.85 12.57
C LEU A 106 1.81 2.01 13.63
N PHE A 107 1.69 3.00 14.51
CA PHE A 107 2.66 3.19 15.60
C PHE A 107 2.70 2.00 16.56
N ALA A 108 1.59 1.25 16.70
CA ALA A 108 1.55 0.04 17.51
C ALA A 108 2.37 -1.12 16.90
N VAL A 109 2.65 -1.07 15.58
CA VAL A 109 3.45 -2.10 14.89
C VAL A 109 4.94 -1.82 14.98
N LEU A 110 5.36 -0.57 15.22
CA LEU A 110 6.78 -0.19 15.24
C LEU A 110 7.65 -1.07 16.14
N PRO A 111 7.24 -1.40 17.40
CA PRO A 111 8.07 -2.22 18.29
C PRO A 111 8.33 -3.65 17.76
N ILE A 112 7.41 -4.19 16.97
CA ILE A 112 7.46 -5.56 16.43
C ILE A 112 7.80 -5.60 14.93
N ARG A 113 8.17 -4.46 14.32
CA ARG A 113 8.43 -4.33 12.87
C ARG A 113 9.36 -5.42 12.34
N LYS A 114 10.51 -5.64 12.98
CA LYS A 114 11.51 -6.63 12.52
C LYS A 114 10.96 -8.06 12.55
N THR A 115 10.20 -8.41 13.60
CA THR A 115 9.54 -9.71 13.68
C THR A 115 8.51 -9.90 12.57
N VAL A 116 7.72 -8.86 12.30
CA VAL A 116 6.71 -8.88 11.24
C VAL A 116 7.38 -9.01 9.85
N GLN A 117 8.45 -8.28 9.60
CA GLN A 117 9.20 -8.36 8.34
C GLN A 117 9.78 -9.76 8.10
N GLY A 118 10.36 -10.40 9.14
CA GLY A 118 10.90 -11.76 9.04
C GLY A 118 9.87 -12.85 8.71
N LEU A 119 8.56 -12.58 8.85
CA LEU A 119 7.52 -13.50 8.36
C LEU A 119 7.49 -13.60 6.82
N GLY A 120 8.05 -12.62 6.13
CA GLY A 120 8.15 -12.61 4.67
C GLY A 120 9.04 -13.71 4.09
N ASP A 121 10.00 -14.22 4.88
CA ASP A 121 10.89 -15.31 4.47
C ASP A 121 10.17 -16.67 4.49
N ASN A 122 9.04 -16.75 5.18
CA ASN A 122 8.23 -17.95 5.26
C ASN A 122 7.15 -17.97 4.16
N MET A 123 7.43 -18.69 3.07
CA MET A 123 6.51 -18.80 1.93
C MET A 123 5.17 -19.45 2.28
N VAL A 124 5.10 -20.31 3.30
CA VAL A 124 3.84 -20.88 3.80
C VAL A 124 2.99 -19.77 4.42
N PHE A 125 3.61 -18.89 5.22
CA PHE A 125 2.93 -17.74 5.79
C PHE A 125 2.43 -16.78 4.70
N VAL A 126 3.28 -16.48 3.71
CA VAL A 126 2.93 -15.60 2.58
C VAL A 126 1.76 -16.19 1.77
N GLY A 127 1.79 -17.48 1.46
CA GLY A 127 0.70 -18.16 0.74
C GLY A 127 -0.63 -18.13 1.51
N ALA A 128 -0.59 -18.40 2.82
CA ALA A 128 -1.78 -18.31 3.67
C ALA A 128 -2.33 -16.87 3.76
N ALA A 129 -1.44 -15.88 3.89
CA ALA A 129 -1.81 -14.46 3.92
C ALA A 129 -2.46 -13.96 2.61
N LEU A 130 -2.00 -14.48 1.46
CA LEU A 130 -2.64 -14.23 0.17
C LEU A 130 -4.06 -14.81 0.11
N ILE A 131 -4.27 -16.01 0.66
CA ILE A 131 -5.62 -16.61 0.75
C ILE A 131 -6.53 -15.73 1.61
N VAL A 132 -6.05 -15.25 2.76
CA VAL A 132 -6.79 -14.32 3.63
C VAL A 132 -7.13 -13.03 2.87
N THR A 133 -6.18 -12.45 2.15
CA THR A 133 -6.44 -11.29 1.28
C THR A 133 -7.57 -11.56 0.29
N GLY A 134 -7.56 -12.72 -0.36
CA GLY A 134 -8.63 -13.14 -1.27
C GLY A 134 -10.00 -13.24 -0.58
N ILE A 135 -10.05 -13.82 0.63
CA ILE A 135 -11.30 -13.92 1.42
C ILE A 135 -11.86 -12.51 1.72
N LEU A 136 -11.00 -11.59 2.16
CA LEU A 136 -11.40 -10.22 2.47
C LEU A 136 -11.99 -9.49 1.27
N LEU A 137 -11.33 -9.60 0.10
CA LEU A 137 -11.81 -8.99 -1.14
C LEU A 137 -13.13 -9.60 -1.62
N PHE A 138 -13.28 -10.91 -1.49
CA PHE A 138 -14.52 -11.60 -1.82
C PHE A 138 -15.69 -11.16 -0.91
N LEU A 139 -15.42 -10.98 0.38
CA LEU A 139 -16.39 -10.45 1.32
C LEU A 139 -16.72 -8.98 1.05
N CYS A 140 -15.73 -8.17 0.63
CA CYS A 140 -15.93 -6.76 0.27
C CYS A 140 -17.01 -6.58 -0.80
N ASP A 141 -17.07 -7.47 -1.80
CA ASP A 141 -18.09 -7.38 -2.85
C ASP A 141 -19.50 -7.78 -2.39
N ARG A 142 -19.61 -8.48 -1.26
CA ARG A 142 -20.88 -8.91 -0.67
C ARG A 142 -21.45 -7.90 0.33
N VAL A 143 -20.65 -6.97 0.80
CA VAL A 143 -21.13 -5.92 1.68
C VAL A 143 -22.01 -4.93 0.92
N ARG A 144 -23.07 -4.47 1.60
CA ARG A 144 -23.95 -3.45 1.05
C ARG A 144 -23.14 -2.21 0.66
N LYS A 145 -23.43 -1.64 -0.51
CA LYS A 145 -22.76 -0.42 -1.00
C LYS A 145 -22.90 0.71 0.01
N GLY A 146 -21.76 1.17 0.52
CA GLY A 146 -21.70 2.31 1.42
C GLY A 146 -21.95 3.63 0.68
N ARG A 147 -22.21 4.68 1.47
CA ARG A 147 -22.48 6.04 0.96
C ARG A 147 -21.64 7.11 1.67
N LYS A 148 -20.81 6.71 2.64
CA LYS A 148 -19.98 7.66 3.38
C LYS A 148 -18.85 8.19 2.49
N THR A 149 -18.69 9.51 2.52
CA THR A 149 -17.58 10.25 1.88
C THR A 149 -16.76 10.94 2.98
N GLU A 150 -15.73 11.72 2.61
CA GLU A 150 -14.95 12.51 3.56
C GLU A 150 -15.81 13.44 4.43
N ARG A 151 -16.99 13.86 3.94
CA ARG A 151 -17.92 14.73 4.68
C ARG A 151 -18.68 14.00 5.79
N SER A 152 -18.91 12.70 5.65
CA SER A 152 -19.76 11.91 6.56
C SER A 152 -19.01 10.78 7.28
N ALA A 153 -17.76 10.48 6.88
CA ALA A 153 -16.90 9.54 7.58
C ALA A 153 -16.59 10.01 9.00
N THR A 154 -16.60 9.10 9.96
CA THR A 154 -16.29 9.38 11.36
C THR A 154 -14.84 9.06 11.69
N TRP A 155 -14.35 9.57 12.83
CA TRP A 155 -13.02 9.24 13.36
C TRP A 155 -12.86 7.74 13.63
N VAL A 156 -13.94 7.11 14.11
CA VAL A 156 -13.98 5.65 14.36
C VAL A 156 -13.84 4.88 13.05
N ASP A 157 -14.51 5.33 11.97
CA ASP A 157 -14.37 4.72 10.66
C ASP A 157 -12.90 4.77 10.19
N ALA A 158 -12.27 5.94 10.31
CA ALA A 158 -10.87 6.11 9.92
C ALA A 158 -9.91 5.26 10.78
N LEU A 159 -10.16 5.18 12.09
CA LEU A 159 -9.38 4.35 13.00
C LEU A 159 -9.50 2.86 12.65
N LEU A 160 -10.70 2.36 12.34
CA LEU A 160 -10.91 0.98 11.92
C LEU A 160 -10.21 0.64 10.61
N VAL A 161 -10.24 1.57 9.63
CA VAL A 161 -9.44 1.41 8.40
C VAL A 161 -7.94 1.40 8.72
N GLY A 162 -7.50 2.25 9.68
CA GLY A 162 -6.12 2.29 10.15
C GLY A 162 -5.69 1.00 10.87
N VAL A 163 -6.57 0.38 11.65
CA VAL A 163 -6.32 -0.95 12.24
C VAL A 163 -6.16 -1.99 11.12
N GLY A 164 -7.02 -1.95 10.09
CA GLY A 164 -6.83 -2.77 8.89
C GLY A 164 -5.47 -2.54 8.24
N GLN A 165 -5.01 -1.28 8.13
CA GLN A 165 -3.69 -0.95 7.61
C GLN A 165 -2.56 -1.52 8.48
N ALA A 166 -2.69 -1.48 9.80
CA ALA A 166 -1.72 -2.06 10.73
C ALA A 166 -1.64 -3.58 10.59
N VAL A 167 -2.76 -4.28 10.46
CA VAL A 167 -2.77 -5.72 10.16
C VAL A 167 -2.13 -6.02 8.80
N ALA A 168 -2.31 -5.14 7.82
CA ALA A 168 -1.74 -5.32 6.49
C ALA A 168 -0.23 -5.03 6.40
N THR A 169 0.46 -4.78 7.52
CA THR A 169 1.94 -4.84 7.60
C THR A 169 2.46 -6.27 7.54
N LEU A 170 1.60 -7.26 7.79
CA LEU A 170 1.94 -8.68 7.64
C LEU A 170 2.24 -9.01 6.17
N PRO A 171 3.41 -9.61 5.85
CA PRO A 171 3.75 -9.97 4.48
C PRO A 171 2.72 -10.94 3.87
N GLY A 172 2.36 -10.70 2.61
CA GLY A 172 1.29 -11.47 1.95
C GLY A 172 -0.12 -10.90 2.16
N VAL A 173 -0.35 -10.07 3.19
CA VAL A 173 -1.60 -9.31 3.32
C VAL A 173 -1.51 -8.05 2.47
N SER A 174 -2.48 -7.86 1.57
CA SER A 174 -2.53 -6.66 0.74
C SER A 174 -2.95 -5.44 1.56
N ARG A 175 -2.08 -4.41 1.64
CA ARG A 175 -2.42 -3.15 2.31
C ARG A 175 -3.61 -2.46 1.63
N SER A 176 -3.58 -2.29 0.30
CA SER A 176 -4.69 -1.72 -0.46
C SER A 176 -5.95 -2.57 -0.33
N GLY A 177 -5.84 -3.90 -0.42
CA GLY A 177 -6.96 -4.83 -0.25
C GLY A 177 -7.61 -4.70 1.13
N MET A 178 -6.82 -4.69 2.19
CA MET A 178 -7.29 -4.57 3.57
C MET A 178 -7.96 -3.21 3.83
N THR A 179 -7.31 -2.09 3.47
CA THR A 179 -7.83 -0.75 3.75
C THR A 179 -9.08 -0.43 2.92
N ILE A 180 -9.14 -0.88 1.65
CA ILE A 180 -10.35 -0.76 0.83
C ILE A 180 -11.49 -1.59 1.43
N THR A 181 -11.21 -2.85 1.81
CA THR A 181 -12.22 -3.75 2.40
C THR A 181 -12.73 -3.19 3.73
N ALA A 182 -11.84 -2.74 4.62
CA ALA A 182 -12.21 -2.10 5.87
C ALA A 182 -13.06 -0.84 5.63
N GLY A 183 -12.68 0.00 4.65
CA GLY A 183 -13.45 1.15 4.22
C GLY A 183 -14.86 0.79 3.75
N CYS A 184 -15.01 -0.29 2.97
CA CYS A 184 -16.31 -0.80 2.55
C CYS A 184 -17.14 -1.30 3.75
N PHE A 185 -16.53 -1.97 4.72
CA PHE A 185 -17.20 -2.51 5.91
C PHE A 185 -17.72 -1.41 6.84
N VAL A 186 -16.98 -0.30 6.99
CA VAL A 186 -17.44 0.86 7.76
C VAL A 186 -18.45 1.73 6.99
N GLY A 187 -18.77 1.37 5.74
CA GLY A 187 -19.81 2.01 4.93
C GLY A 187 -19.29 3.14 4.05
N TYR A 188 -18.02 3.20 3.71
CA TYR A 188 -17.50 4.13 2.71
C TYR A 188 -18.07 3.82 1.32
N GLU A 189 -18.33 4.87 0.53
CA GLU A 189 -18.51 4.74 -0.92
C GLU A 189 -17.26 4.11 -1.53
N ARG A 190 -17.39 3.17 -2.47
CA ARG A 190 -16.24 2.42 -3.02
C ARG A 190 -15.17 3.33 -3.63
N LYS A 191 -15.58 4.40 -4.31
CA LYS A 191 -14.65 5.40 -4.83
C LYS A 191 -13.89 6.10 -3.71
N PHE A 192 -14.59 6.46 -2.64
CA PHE A 192 -13.97 7.08 -1.48
C PHE A 192 -13.06 6.10 -0.73
N ALA A 193 -13.45 4.83 -0.58
CA ALA A 193 -12.61 3.80 0.04
C ALA A 193 -11.27 3.65 -0.71
N VAL A 194 -11.28 3.60 -2.04
CA VAL A 194 -10.07 3.53 -2.87
C VAL A 194 -9.23 4.82 -2.74
N ARG A 195 -9.87 5.99 -2.86
CA ARG A 195 -9.19 7.29 -2.71
C ARG A 195 -8.56 7.43 -1.33
N PHE A 196 -9.31 7.13 -0.27
CA PHE A 196 -8.83 7.19 1.11
C PHE A 196 -7.67 6.22 1.35
N SER A 197 -7.77 4.97 0.87
CA SER A 197 -6.72 3.96 0.98
C SER A 197 -5.39 4.44 0.39
N PHE A 198 -5.41 5.05 -0.81
CA PHE A 198 -4.18 5.52 -1.44
C PHE A 198 -3.61 6.79 -0.79
N LEU A 199 -4.45 7.73 -0.39
CA LEU A 199 -3.98 8.91 0.33
C LEU A 199 -3.45 8.54 1.73
N LEU A 200 -4.10 7.59 2.41
CA LEU A 200 -3.64 7.03 3.69
C LEU A 200 -2.29 6.30 3.55
N SER A 201 -1.97 5.79 2.36
CA SER A 201 -0.68 5.13 2.12
C SER A 201 0.50 6.10 2.10
N ILE A 202 0.28 7.39 1.81
CA ILE A 202 1.37 8.38 1.71
C ILE A 202 2.17 8.47 3.01
N PRO A 203 1.58 8.80 4.18
CA PRO A 203 2.33 8.85 5.43
C PRO A 203 2.87 7.48 5.84
N ALA A 204 2.18 6.38 5.54
CA ALA A 204 2.61 5.03 5.85
C ALA A 204 3.89 4.64 5.08
N VAL A 205 3.90 4.84 3.75
CA VAL A 205 5.05 4.52 2.89
C VAL A 205 6.22 5.45 3.18
N LEU A 206 5.98 6.75 3.35
CA LEU A 206 7.02 7.70 3.74
C LEU A 206 7.65 7.31 5.08
N GLY A 207 6.84 7.00 6.08
CA GLY A 207 7.34 6.59 7.39
C GLY A 207 8.16 5.29 7.33
N ALA A 208 7.68 4.28 6.60
CA ALA A 208 8.40 3.03 6.40
C ALA A 208 9.75 3.25 5.69
N ASN A 209 9.75 4.05 4.62
CA ASN A 209 10.97 4.37 3.88
C ASN A 209 11.99 5.13 4.71
N ILE A 210 11.57 6.14 5.51
CA ILE A 210 12.47 6.88 6.40
C ILE A 210 13.15 5.93 7.39
N LEU A 211 12.42 4.96 7.94
CA LEU A 211 12.97 3.97 8.85
C LEU A 211 13.94 3.00 8.16
N SER A 212 13.67 2.62 6.91
CA SER A 212 14.48 1.66 6.16
C SER A 212 15.69 2.30 5.47
N ILE A 213 15.65 3.59 5.14
CA ILE A 213 16.80 4.31 4.55
C ILE A 213 18.01 4.25 5.52
N GLY A 214 17.78 4.39 6.82
CA GLY A 214 18.87 4.32 7.81
C GLY A 214 19.57 2.97 7.79
N ASP A 215 18.82 1.88 7.76
CA ASP A 215 19.32 0.51 7.68
C ASP A 215 20.05 0.26 6.33
N ALA A 216 19.45 0.72 5.23
CA ALA A 216 19.96 0.56 3.87
C ALA A 216 21.28 1.33 3.62
N VAL A 217 21.41 2.54 4.14
CA VAL A 217 22.66 3.34 4.02
C VAL A 217 23.81 2.67 4.79
N GLN A 218 23.52 2.08 5.95
CA GLN A 218 24.52 1.34 6.73
C GLN A 218 25.00 0.06 6.01
N ALA A 219 24.13 -0.60 5.26
CA ALA A 219 24.48 -1.76 4.44
C ALA A 219 25.37 -1.44 3.23
N GLY A 220 25.48 -0.17 2.87
CA GLY A 220 26.28 0.34 1.75
C GLY A 220 25.52 0.39 0.43
N ILE A 221 25.71 1.50 -0.30
CA ILE A 221 25.11 1.70 -1.63
C ILE A 221 26.17 1.48 -2.69
N ASN A 222 25.95 0.52 -3.58
CA ASN A 222 26.81 0.30 -4.72
C ASN A 222 26.46 1.30 -5.85
N GLY A 223 27.29 2.32 -6.03
CA GLY A 223 27.07 3.35 -7.05
C GLY A 223 26.99 2.79 -8.49
N ALA A 224 27.63 1.66 -8.78
CA ALA A 224 27.55 1.01 -10.09
C ALA A 224 26.14 0.44 -10.40
N GLU A 225 25.31 0.21 -9.39
CA GLU A 225 23.95 -0.31 -9.53
C GLU A 225 22.87 0.78 -9.68
N VAL A 226 23.20 2.04 -9.48
CA VAL A 226 22.25 3.17 -9.57
C VAL A 226 21.46 3.20 -10.89
N PRO A 227 22.06 2.96 -12.08
CA PRO A 227 21.27 2.93 -13.32
C PRO A 227 20.20 1.82 -13.34
N MET A 228 20.49 0.66 -12.74
CA MET A 228 19.52 -0.45 -12.60
C MET A 228 18.41 -0.07 -11.63
N TYR A 229 18.74 0.58 -10.51
CA TYR A 229 17.76 1.09 -9.56
C TYR A 229 16.78 2.06 -10.21
N LEU A 230 17.28 2.98 -11.05
CA LEU A 230 16.43 3.92 -11.78
C LEU A 230 15.46 3.21 -12.73
N VAL A 231 15.88 2.15 -13.42
CA VAL A 231 14.98 1.34 -14.25
C VAL A 231 13.84 0.75 -13.42
N GLY A 232 14.13 0.16 -12.26
CA GLY A 232 13.11 -0.38 -11.36
C GLY A 232 12.14 0.69 -10.87
N VAL A 233 12.66 1.83 -10.40
CA VAL A 233 11.86 2.95 -9.89
C VAL A 233 10.92 3.52 -10.96
N ILE A 234 11.45 3.79 -12.16
CA ILE A 234 10.66 4.32 -13.28
C ILE A 234 9.57 3.32 -13.68
N THR A 235 9.93 2.03 -13.77
CA THR A 235 8.97 0.97 -14.08
C THR A 235 7.86 0.91 -13.03
N ALA A 236 8.22 0.89 -11.74
CA ALA A 236 7.25 0.88 -10.65
C ALA A 236 6.33 2.11 -10.66
N ALA A 237 6.88 3.30 -10.96
CA ALA A 237 6.11 4.54 -11.05
C ALA A 237 5.11 4.52 -12.22
N VAL A 238 5.56 4.17 -13.42
CA VAL A 238 4.71 4.17 -14.62
C VAL A 238 3.62 3.09 -14.51
N VAL A 239 4.02 1.86 -14.18
CA VAL A 239 3.08 0.73 -14.05
C VAL A 239 2.12 0.98 -12.89
N GLY A 240 2.62 1.50 -11.77
CA GLY A 240 1.82 1.86 -10.63
C GLY A 240 0.75 2.91 -10.96
N TYR A 241 1.10 3.95 -11.71
CA TYR A 241 0.13 4.95 -12.18
C TYR A 241 -0.98 4.32 -13.02
N LEU A 242 -0.64 3.43 -13.94
CA LEU A 242 -1.62 2.71 -14.76
C LEU A 242 -2.53 1.82 -13.91
N CYS A 243 -1.97 1.13 -12.91
CA CYS A 243 -2.74 0.29 -11.98
C CYS A 243 -3.67 1.09 -11.09
N ILE A 244 -3.27 2.29 -10.62
CA ILE A 244 -4.19 3.20 -9.91
C ILE A 244 -5.37 3.58 -10.80
N ARG A 245 -5.14 3.92 -12.07
CA ARG A 245 -6.22 4.25 -13.02
C ARG A 245 -7.15 3.06 -13.24
N LEU A 246 -6.58 1.87 -13.41
CA LEU A 246 -7.34 0.62 -13.53
C LEU A 246 -8.20 0.38 -12.29
N LEU A 247 -7.64 0.53 -11.08
CA LEU A 247 -8.40 0.28 -9.86
C LEU A 247 -9.50 1.33 -9.63
N LYS A 248 -9.27 2.60 -9.99
CA LYS A 248 -10.35 3.61 -10.01
C LYS A 248 -11.51 3.15 -10.90
N TYR A 249 -11.22 2.67 -12.11
CA TYR A 249 -12.24 2.15 -13.02
C TYR A 249 -12.97 0.92 -12.46
N VAL A 250 -12.23 -0.01 -11.85
CA VAL A 250 -12.82 -1.20 -11.18
C VAL A 250 -13.71 -0.80 -10.01
N ALA A 251 -13.31 0.19 -9.22
CA ALA A 251 -14.11 0.72 -8.11
C ALA A 251 -15.46 1.31 -8.60
N ASP A 252 -15.46 1.96 -9.75
CA ASP A 252 -16.69 2.47 -10.39
C ASP A 252 -17.66 1.34 -10.77
N LYS A 253 -17.13 0.21 -11.26
CA LYS A 253 -17.90 -1.00 -11.54
C LYS A 253 -18.32 -1.75 -10.26
N GLY A 254 -17.62 -1.51 -9.15
CA GLY A 254 -17.88 -2.08 -7.84
C GLY A 254 -17.62 -3.60 -7.78
N ARG A 255 -16.57 -4.10 -8.41
CA ARG A 255 -16.23 -5.52 -8.48
C ARG A 255 -14.75 -5.73 -8.17
N PHE A 256 -14.43 -6.06 -6.91
CA PHE A 256 -13.07 -6.45 -6.49
C PHE A 256 -12.85 -7.96 -6.50
N GLY A 257 -13.90 -8.77 -6.70
CA GLY A 257 -13.87 -10.22 -6.60
C GLY A 257 -12.92 -10.93 -7.57
N ALA A 258 -12.63 -10.32 -8.74
CA ALA A 258 -11.64 -10.90 -9.66
C ALA A 258 -10.25 -11.01 -8.98
N PHE A 259 -9.87 -10.04 -8.17
CA PHE A 259 -8.62 -10.08 -7.41
C PHE A 259 -8.64 -11.13 -6.29
N ALA A 260 -9.82 -11.46 -5.74
CA ALA A 260 -9.96 -12.53 -4.75
C ALA A 260 -9.56 -13.89 -5.34
N TYR A 261 -10.11 -14.23 -6.53
CA TYR A 261 -9.76 -15.47 -7.21
C TYR A 261 -8.29 -15.55 -7.57
N TYR A 262 -7.71 -14.44 -8.02
CA TYR A 262 -6.27 -14.34 -8.28
C TYR A 262 -5.44 -14.62 -7.02
N CYS A 263 -5.76 -13.96 -5.89
CA CYS A 263 -5.05 -14.16 -4.62
C CYS A 263 -5.16 -15.61 -4.14
N TRP A 264 -6.31 -16.27 -4.30
CA TRP A 264 -6.48 -17.67 -3.95
C TRP A 264 -5.64 -18.58 -4.85
N ALA A 265 -5.65 -18.34 -6.17
CA ALA A 265 -4.85 -19.14 -7.10
C ALA A 265 -3.34 -19.03 -6.78
N VAL A 266 -2.82 -17.82 -6.59
CA VAL A 266 -1.41 -17.61 -6.26
C VAL A 266 -1.08 -18.15 -4.88
N GLY A 267 -1.92 -17.92 -3.86
CA GLY A 267 -1.71 -18.42 -2.50
C GLY A 267 -1.69 -19.95 -2.44
N ILE A 268 -2.65 -20.62 -3.09
CA ILE A 268 -2.68 -22.09 -3.17
C ILE A 268 -1.45 -22.61 -3.92
N LEU A 269 -1.10 -22.01 -5.06
CA LEU A 269 0.08 -22.43 -5.83
C LEU A 269 1.36 -22.31 -4.98
N THR A 270 1.51 -21.21 -4.23
CA THR A 270 2.66 -21.00 -3.33
C THR A 270 2.73 -22.09 -2.26
N LEU A 271 1.60 -22.45 -1.64
CA LEU A 271 1.55 -23.52 -0.63
C LEU A 271 1.88 -24.89 -1.23
N VAL A 272 1.34 -25.22 -2.41
CA VAL A 272 1.62 -26.49 -3.10
C VAL A 272 3.09 -26.60 -3.47
N LEU A 273 3.69 -25.52 -4.02
CA LEU A 273 5.11 -25.53 -4.37
C LEU A 273 6.00 -25.72 -3.13
N GLN A 274 5.60 -25.19 -1.99
CA GLN A 274 6.34 -25.40 -0.72
C GLN A 274 6.17 -26.81 -0.15
N ALA A 275 5.01 -27.44 -0.36
CA ALA A 275 4.77 -28.80 0.11
C ALA A 275 5.50 -29.87 -0.71
N VAL A 276 5.93 -29.54 -1.94
CA VAL A 276 6.64 -30.44 -2.86
C VAL A 276 8.17 -30.25 -2.79
N LYS A 277 8.66 -29.13 -2.24
CA LYS A 277 10.08 -28.92 -1.92
C LYS A 277 10.50 -29.68 -0.67
#